data_1e83bc07e0264b3f8e02efa895724f20
#
_entry.id   1e83bc07e0264b3f8e02efa895724f20
#
_cell.length_a   1.000
_cell.length_b   1.000
_cell.length_c   1.000
_cell.angle_alpha   90.00
_cell.angle_beta   90.00
_cell.angle_gamma   90.00
#
_symmetry.space_group_name_H-M   'P 1'
#
loop_
_entity.id
_entity.type
_entity.pdbx_description
1 polymer ?
#
loop_
_entity_poly.entity_id
_entity_poly.type
_entity_poly.pdbx_seq_one_letter_code
_entity_poly.pdbx_strand_id
1 'polypeptide(L)'
;LIVPEVNSKELSKFKNKNIIANANCSVIPIVVALKPLHDLYNVKRIVASTYQSVSGAGKDGMDELISQTKEVLENKNVESKNFTKQIAFNAIPHIDSFLENGSTKEEQKNHDEVKKILDSKINITSTCVRIPVLVSHSISLNVEFHKQHDLDEVRNVLSSSPGCKVVDDQKDGGYITPVEAEDKFETFISRIREDSSQPNSINLWVVSDNLLKGAALNAVEIAESLTEKDFYGK
;
A
#
# COMPACT_ATOMS: atom_id res chain seq x y z
N LEU A 1 -9.22 0.19 -12.99
CA LEU A 1 -8.52 -0.21 -11.76
C LEU A 1 -9.52 -0.71 -10.75
N ILE A 2 -9.30 -1.91 -10.23
CA ILE A 2 -10.22 -2.56 -9.30
C ILE A 2 -9.48 -3.06 -8.06
N VAL A 3 -10.07 -2.76 -6.91
CA VAL A 3 -9.77 -3.37 -5.61
C VAL A 3 -11.11 -3.83 -5.03
N PRO A 4 -11.40 -5.14 -4.96
CA PRO A 4 -12.73 -5.68 -4.69
C PRO A 4 -13.40 -5.14 -3.42
N GLU A 5 -12.66 -4.96 -2.33
CA GLU A 5 -13.18 -4.42 -1.07
C GLU A 5 -13.58 -2.94 -1.16
N VAL A 6 -13.07 -2.23 -2.18
CA VAL A 6 -13.24 -0.78 -2.30
C VAL A 6 -14.26 -0.40 -3.36
N ASN A 7 -14.08 -0.90 -4.58
CA ASN A 7 -14.83 -0.43 -5.73
C ASN A 7 -15.34 -1.55 -6.65
N SER A 8 -15.68 -2.71 -6.12
CA SER A 8 -16.17 -3.87 -6.90
C SER A 8 -17.38 -3.55 -7.79
N LYS A 9 -18.14 -2.48 -7.48
CA LYS A 9 -19.27 -2.01 -8.33
C LYS A 9 -18.80 -1.54 -9.71
N GLU A 10 -17.57 -1.05 -9.81
CA GLU A 10 -16.96 -0.60 -11.06
C GLU A 10 -16.66 -1.74 -12.03
N LEU A 11 -16.68 -3.01 -11.56
CA LEU A 11 -16.51 -4.19 -12.40
C LEU A 11 -17.52 -4.23 -13.55
N SER A 12 -18.74 -3.75 -13.37
CA SER A 12 -19.75 -3.71 -14.44
C SER A 12 -19.29 -2.96 -15.71
N LYS A 13 -18.32 -2.08 -15.57
CA LYS A 13 -17.76 -1.26 -16.67
C LYS A 13 -16.73 -2.02 -17.52
N PHE A 14 -16.28 -3.22 -17.14
CA PHE A 14 -15.25 -3.97 -17.88
C PHE A 14 -15.66 -4.26 -19.33
N LYS A 15 -16.97 -4.44 -19.59
CA LYS A 15 -17.54 -4.73 -20.92
C LYS A 15 -17.19 -3.66 -21.97
N ASN A 16 -16.82 -2.45 -21.55
CA ASN A 16 -16.46 -1.38 -22.48
C ASN A 16 -15.18 -1.70 -23.29
N LYS A 17 -14.20 -2.40 -22.70
CA LYS A 17 -12.92 -2.75 -23.33
C LYS A 17 -12.51 -4.20 -23.11
N ASN A 18 -13.25 -4.97 -22.34
CA ASN A 18 -12.91 -6.33 -21.90
C ASN A 18 -11.55 -6.41 -21.20
N ILE A 19 -11.17 -5.35 -20.50
CA ILE A 19 -9.91 -5.23 -19.76
C ILE A 19 -10.21 -4.75 -18.35
N ILE A 20 -9.66 -5.45 -17.37
CA ILE A 20 -9.65 -5.04 -15.97
C ILE A 20 -8.19 -4.87 -15.55
N ALA A 21 -7.86 -3.72 -14.98
CA ALA A 21 -6.52 -3.46 -14.50
C ALA A 21 -6.44 -3.68 -12.99
N ASN A 22 -5.41 -4.40 -12.56
CA ASN A 22 -5.00 -4.49 -11.17
C ASN A 22 -4.37 -3.16 -10.73
N ALA A 23 -4.56 -2.75 -9.48
CA ALA A 23 -3.96 -1.53 -8.97
C ALA A 23 -2.50 -1.75 -8.55
N ASN A 24 -1.76 -0.65 -8.35
CA ASN A 24 -0.38 -0.70 -7.88
C ASN A 24 -0.28 -1.28 -6.46
N CYS A 25 0.81 -2.00 -6.18
CA CYS A 25 1.01 -2.74 -4.94
C CYS A 25 1.07 -1.86 -3.67
N SER A 26 1.45 -0.60 -3.78
CA SER A 26 1.38 0.35 -2.66
C SER A 26 0.01 1.01 -2.54
N VAL A 27 -0.74 1.13 -3.65
CA VAL A 27 -2.09 1.72 -3.66
C VAL A 27 -3.12 0.80 -3.01
N ILE A 28 -3.06 -0.50 -3.29
CA ILE A 28 -4.06 -1.46 -2.76
C ILE A 28 -4.19 -1.36 -1.24
N PRO A 29 -3.13 -1.50 -0.43
CA PRO A 29 -3.25 -1.40 1.01
C PRO A 29 -3.67 0.00 1.49
N ILE A 30 -3.31 1.08 0.79
CA ILE A 30 -3.79 2.42 1.10
C ILE A 30 -5.31 2.50 0.99
N VAL A 31 -5.86 2.08 -0.15
CA VAL A 31 -7.31 2.23 -0.39
C VAL A 31 -8.15 1.24 0.42
N VAL A 32 -7.64 0.03 0.70
CA VAL A 32 -8.29 -0.94 1.58
C VAL A 32 -8.40 -0.39 3.00
N ALA A 33 -7.30 0.13 3.56
CA ALA A 33 -7.29 0.73 4.89
C ALA A 33 -8.16 2.00 4.97
N LEU A 34 -8.19 2.82 3.92
CA LEU A 34 -8.87 4.11 3.96
C LEU A 34 -10.33 4.07 3.51
N LYS A 35 -10.78 3.04 2.80
CA LYS A 35 -12.18 2.95 2.34
C LYS A 35 -13.19 3.08 3.48
N PRO A 36 -13.12 2.27 4.57
CA PRO A 36 -14.08 2.38 5.66
C PRO A 36 -14.02 3.75 6.37
N LEU A 37 -12.84 4.34 6.49
CA LEU A 37 -12.66 5.66 7.09
C LEU A 37 -13.19 6.77 6.18
N HIS A 38 -13.03 6.62 4.86
CA HIS A 38 -13.58 7.56 3.89
C HIS A 38 -15.11 7.57 3.91
N ASP A 39 -15.73 6.41 4.00
CA ASP A 39 -17.19 6.29 4.05
C ASP A 39 -17.79 6.98 5.28
N LEU A 40 -17.11 6.95 6.43
CA LEU A 40 -17.59 7.57 7.67
C LEU A 40 -17.21 9.05 7.78
N TYR A 41 -15.94 9.37 7.56
CA TYR A 41 -15.36 10.66 7.93
C TYR A 41 -15.00 11.54 6.73
N ASN A 42 -15.10 11.04 5.49
CA ASN A 42 -14.70 11.72 4.26
C ASN A 42 -13.24 12.15 4.30
N VAL A 43 -12.35 11.30 3.83
CA VAL A 43 -10.92 11.61 3.69
C VAL A 43 -10.74 12.85 2.82
N LYS A 44 -10.02 13.82 3.33
CA LYS A 44 -9.73 15.11 2.67
C LYS A 44 -8.31 15.12 2.08
N ARG A 45 -7.34 14.65 2.86
CA ARG A 45 -5.94 14.68 2.48
C ARG A 45 -5.20 13.45 2.99
N ILE A 46 -4.25 12.97 2.20
CA ILE A 46 -3.35 11.86 2.54
C ILE A 46 -1.91 12.31 2.30
N VAL A 47 -1.05 12.08 3.29
CA VAL A 47 0.41 12.06 3.11
C VAL A 47 0.87 10.63 3.32
N ALA A 48 1.47 10.03 2.30
CA ALA A 48 1.92 8.66 2.31
C ALA A 48 3.45 8.60 2.18
N SER A 49 4.12 7.97 3.14
CA SER A 49 5.53 7.58 3.00
C SER A 49 5.58 6.06 2.91
N THR A 50 5.99 5.53 1.75
CA THR A 50 6.06 4.09 1.56
C THR A 50 7.47 3.57 1.85
N TYR A 51 7.52 2.39 2.44
CA TYR A 51 8.72 1.60 2.71
C TYR A 51 8.58 0.29 1.96
N GLN A 52 9.04 0.30 0.70
CA GLN A 52 8.76 -0.80 -0.24
C GLN A 52 9.89 -1.82 -0.28
N SER A 53 9.54 -3.08 -0.09
CA SER A 53 10.44 -4.23 -0.20
C SER A 53 10.99 -4.41 -1.61
N VAL A 54 12.14 -5.06 -1.71
CA VAL A 54 12.84 -5.29 -2.98
C VAL A 54 12.10 -6.26 -3.92
N SER A 55 11.20 -7.10 -3.42
CA SER A 55 10.36 -7.99 -4.25
C SER A 55 9.48 -7.23 -5.24
N GLY A 56 9.18 -5.95 -4.98
CA GLY A 56 8.51 -5.07 -5.95
C GLY A 56 9.33 -4.82 -7.23
N ALA A 57 10.64 -5.07 -7.21
CA ALA A 57 11.52 -5.09 -8.38
C ALA A 57 11.72 -6.50 -8.96
N GLY A 58 10.95 -7.49 -8.50
CA GLY A 58 11.02 -8.88 -8.94
C GLY A 58 12.13 -9.69 -8.28
N LYS A 59 12.32 -10.91 -8.78
CA LYS A 59 13.32 -11.85 -8.25
C LYS A 59 14.74 -11.26 -8.28
N ASP A 60 15.11 -10.59 -9.35
CA ASP A 60 16.45 -10.02 -9.51
C ASP A 60 16.75 -8.97 -8.42
N GLY A 61 15.76 -8.19 -8.01
CA GLY A 61 15.88 -7.24 -6.89
C GLY A 61 16.11 -7.94 -5.54
N MET A 62 15.45 -9.07 -5.29
CA MET A 62 15.67 -9.88 -4.08
C MET A 62 17.06 -10.52 -4.08
N ASP A 63 17.47 -11.09 -5.21
CA ASP A 63 18.79 -11.71 -5.36
C ASP A 63 19.91 -10.66 -5.18
N GLU A 64 19.73 -9.45 -5.69
CA GLU A 64 20.66 -8.35 -5.50
C GLU A 64 20.80 -7.93 -4.03
N LEU A 65 19.69 -7.79 -3.30
CA LEU A 65 19.75 -7.50 -1.85
C LEU A 65 20.54 -8.56 -1.09
N ILE A 66 20.28 -9.85 -1.38
CA ILE A 66 20.97 -10.96 -0.72
C ILE A 66 22.46 -10.95 -1.05
N SER A 67 22.83 -10.76 -2.31
CA SER A 67 24.23 -10.68 -2.75
C SER A 67 24.95 -9.51 -2.11
N GLN A 68 24.40 -8.31 -2.24
CA GLN A 68 24.99 -7.10 -1.65
C GLN A 68 25.14 -7.21 -0.13
N THR A 69 24.18 -7.83 0.56
CA THR A 69 24.28 -8.04 2.01
C THR A 69 25.51 -8.89 2.36
N LYS A 70 25.75 -10.00 1.64
CA LYS A 70 26.94 -10.83 1.82
C LYS A 70 28.22 -10.07 1.50
N GLU A 71 28.25 -9.36 0.39
CA GLU A 71 29.41 -8.56 -0.06
C GLU A 71 29.79 -7.49 0.97
N VAL A 72 28.82 -6.76 1.52
CA VAL A 72 29.05 -5.76 2.57
C VAL A 72 29.63 -6.39 3.83
N LEU A 73 29.06 -7.52 4.28
CA LEU A 73 29.55 -8.22 5.49
C LEU A 73 30.95 -8.80 5.30
N GLU A 74 31.33 -9.14 4.08
CA GLU A 74 32.65 -9.63 3.71
C GLU A 74 33.64 -8.50 3.34
N ASN A 75 33.27 -7.21 3.51
CA ASN A 75 34.06 -6.04 3.12
C ASN A 75 34.47 -6.07 1.63
N LYS A 76 33.61 -6.59 0.76
CA LYS A 76 33.79 -6.58 -0.69
C LYS A 76 33.19 -5.33 -1.32
N ASN A 77 33.65 -5.02 -2.53
CA ASN A 77 32.98 -3.98 -3.33
C ASN A 77 31.58 -4.43 -3.75
N VAL A 78 30.60 -3.54 -3.58
CA VAL A 78 29.20 -3.76 -3.93
C VAL A 78 28.87 -3.09 -5.25
N GLU A 79 28.29 -3.83 -6.15
CA GLU A 79 27.78 -3.32 -7.43
C GLU A 79 26.25 -3.24 -7.41
N SER A 80 25.67 -2.12 -7.86
CA SER A 80 24.23 -1.96 -8.03
C SER A 80 23.85 -2.21 -9.50
N LYS A 81 22.87 -3.11 -9.72
CA LYS A 81 22.42 -3.52 -11.06
C LYS A 81 20.94 -3.17 -11.29
N ASN A 82 20.07 -3.57 -10.39
CA ASN A 82 18.62 -3.33 -10.46
C ASN A 82 18.19 -2.06 -9.73
N PHE A 83 19.00 -1.63 -8.75
CA PHE A 83 18.73 -0.41 -8.01
C PHE A 83 19.72 0.68 -8.40
N THR A 84 19.32 1.95 -8.22
CA THR A 84 20.14 3.11 -8.58
C THR A 84 21.34 3.32 -7.64
N LYS A 85 21.31 2.71 -6.47
CA LYS A 85 22.36 2.72 -5.44
C LYS A 85 22.35 1.38 -4.70
N GLN A 86 23.40 1.10 -3.92
CA GLN A 86 23.44 -0.04 -3.00
C GLN A 86 22.15 -0.05 -2.17
N ILE A 87 21.47 -1.21 -2.17
CA ILE A 87 20.23 -1.42 -1.38
C ILE A 87 20.52 -2.05 -0.02
N ALA A 88 21.53 -2.90 0.09
CA ALA A 88 21.90 -3.51 1.37
C ALA A 88 22.24 -2.45 2.40
N PHE A 89 21.57 -2.48 3.57
CA PHE A 89 21.72 -1.55 4.68
C PHE A 89 21.45 -0.08 4.31
N ASN A 90 20.57 0.18 3.33
CA ASN A 90 20.31 1.52 2.81
C ASN A 90 18.81 1.76 2.59
N ALA A 91 18.43 3.04 2.46
CA ALA A 91 17.09 3.47 2.02
C ALA A 91 17.26 4.36 0.78
N ILE A 92 16.55 3.99 -0.31
CA ILE A 92 16.64 4.68 -1.60
C ILE A 92 15.31 5.39 -1.86
N PRO A 93 15.22 6.73 -1.75
CA PRO A 93 13.98 7.49 -1.99
C PRO A 93 13.76 7.70 -3.50
N HIS A 94 13.76 6.60 -4.25
CA HIS A 94 13.62 6.61 -5.70
C HIS A 94 13.12 5.25 -6.19
N ILE A 95 11.90 5.21 -6.68
CA ILE A 95 11.30 4.02 -7.31
C ILE A 95 10.70 4.43 -8.65
N ASP A 96 11.08 3.73 -9.74
CA ASP A 96 10.75 4.05 -11.12
C ASP A 96 11.42 5.38 -11.60
N SER A 97 11.09 5.89 -12.76
CA SER A 97 11.73 7.06 -13.36
C SER A 97 11.16 8.38 -12.84
N PHE A 98 12.00 9.43 -12.82
CA PHE A 98 11.56 10.79 -12.50
C PHE A 98 10.67 11.38 -13.59
N LEU A 99 9.73 12.19 -13.16
CA LEU A 99 8.89 13.06 -13.98
C LEU A 99 9.40 14.49 -13.94
N GLU A 100 8.91 15.35 -14.84
CA GLU A 100 9.32 16.76 -14.94
C GLU A 100 9.05 17.58 -13.67
N ASN A 101 8.04 17.18 -12.89
CA ASN A 101 7.67 17.84 -11.64
C ASN A 101 8.52 17.40 -10.42
N GLY A 102 9.52 16.53 -10.64
CA GLY A 102 10.40 16.01 -9.60
C GLY A 102 9.85 14.78 -8.83
N SER A 103 8.61 14.40 -9.04
CA SER A 103 8.07 13.14 -8.52
C SER A 103 8.57 11.96 -9.34
N THR A 104 8.51 10.75 -8.77
CA THR A 104 8.72 9.52 -9.55
C THR A 104 7.39 9.01 -10.12
N LYS A 105 7.46 8.12 -11.12
CA LYS A 105 6.24 7.45 -11.65
C LYS A 105 5.53 6.65 -10.57
N GLU A 106 6.23 6.06 -9.63
CA GLU A 106 5.61 5.33 -8.53
C GLU A 106 4.79 6.27 -7.62
N GLU A 107 5.30 7.45 -7.31
CA GLU A 107 4.57 8.49 -6.58
C GLU A 107 3.36 9.01 -7.36
N GLN A 108 3.52 9.16 -8.68
CA GLN A 108 2.40 9.55 -9.56
C GLN A 108 1.30 8.49 -9.61
N LYS A 109 1.66 7.19 -9.63
CA LYS A 109 0.67 6.10 -9.54
C LYS A 109 -0.12 6.19 -8.23
N ASN A 110 0.54 6.42 -7.10
CA ASN A 110 -0.16 6.62 -5.83
C ASN A 110 -1.17 7.76 -5.91
N HIS A 111 -0.78 8.88 -6.50
CA HIS A 111 -1.67 10.03 -6.68
C HIS A 111 -2.87 9.69 -7.56
N ASP A 112 -2.64 9.14 -8.75
CA ASP A 112 -3.69 8.96 -9.75
C ASP A 112 -4.63 7.80 -9.42
N GLU A 113 -4.06 6.70 -8.92
CA GLU A 113 -4.82 5.50 -8.64
C GLU A 113 -5.67 5.61 -7.38
N VAL A 114 -5.16 6.23 -6.29
CA VAL A 114 -5.98 6.48 -5.09
C VAL A 114 -7.18 7.37 -5.44
N LYS A 115 -6.97 8.44 -6.21
CA LYS A 115 -8.06 9.29 -6.68
C LYS A 115 -9.07 8.56 -7.56
N LYS A 116 -8.60 7.66 -8.40
CA LYS A 116 -9.47 6.90 -9.30
C LYS A 116 -10.28 5.82 -8.59
N ILE A 117 -9.69 5.17 -7.57
CA ILE A 117 -10.28 4.03 -6.87
C ILE A 117 -11.18 4.50 -5.72
N LEU A 118 -10.74 5.49 -4.94
CA LEU A 118 -11.40 5.93 -3.72
C LEU A 118 -12.27 7.17 -3.96
N ASP A 119 -11.69 8.32 -4.20
CA ASP A 119 -12.38 9.57 -4.55
C ASP A 119 -11.43 10.57 -5.22
N SER A 120 -11.85 11.13 -6.37
CA SER A 120 -11.10 12.12 -7.15
C SER A 120 -10.83 13.45 -6.42
N LYS A 121 -11.58 13.74 -5.35
CA LYS A 121 -11.45 14.97 -4.56
C LYS A 121 -10.36 14.89 -3.49
N ILE A 122 -9.85 13.71 -3.19
CA ILE A 122 -8.81 13.51 -2.19
C ILE A 122 -7.50 14.17 -2.64
N ASN A 123 -6.91 14.99 -1.77
CA ASN A 123 -5.56 15.50 -1.97
C ASN A 123 -4.56 14.46 -1.44
N ILE A 124 -3.67 13.99 -2.30
CA ILE A 124 -2.65 13.02 -1.90
C ILE A 124 -1.27 13.45 -2.39
N THR A 125 -0.29 13.27 -1.53
CA THR A 125 1.13 13.31 -1.85
C THR A 125 1.82 12.08 -1.27
N SER A 126 2.84 11.59 -1.97
CA SER A 126 3.61 10.43 -1.49
C SER A 126 5.10 10.60 -1.71
N THR A 127 5.88 9.92 -0.87
CA THR A 127 7.31 9.68 -1.06
C THR A 127 7.52 8.17 -1.06
N CYS A 128 8.05 7.63 -2.15
CA CYS A 128 8.25 6.20 -2.30
C CYS A 128 9.71 5.82 -2.06
N VAL A 129 9.96 4.99 -1.04
CA VAL A 129 11.29 4.60 -0.60
C VAL A 129 11.48 3.10 -0.75
N ARG A 130 12.54 2.67 -1.43
CA ARG A 130 12.98 1.28 -1.46
C ARG A 130 13.83 0.99 -0.24
N ILE A 131 13.51 -0.07 0.50
CA ILE A 131 14.21 -0.48 1.72
C ILE A 131 14.71 -1.93 1.60
N PRO A 132 15.73 -2.33 2.41
CA PRO A 132 16.36 -3.65 2.35
C PRO A 132 15.50 -4.71 3.08
N VAL A 133 14.28 -4.88 2.66
CA VAL A 133 13.31 -5.88 3.12
C VAL A 133 12.94 -6.74 1.92
N LEU A 134 12.86 -8.06 2.08
CA LEU A 134 12.60 -8.97 0.97
C LEU A 134 11.18 -8.86 0.45
N VAL A 135 10.18 -9.04 1.31
CA VAL A 135 8.76 -9.08 0.96
C VAL A 135 7.96 -8.16 1.90
N SER A 136 6.78 -7.78 1.50
CA SER A 136 5.84 -6.87 2.16
C SER A 136 6.25 -5.40 2.11
N HIS A 137 5.27 -4.57 1.76
CA HIS A 137 5.39 -3.12 1.79
C HIS A 137 4.79 -2.57 3.08
N SER A 138 5.46 -1.56 3.64
CA SER A 138 4.92 -0.77 4.74
C SER A 138 4.65 0.66 4.29
N ILE A 139 3.66 1.29 4.90
CA ILE A 139 3.24 2.64 4.55
C ILE A 139 2.92 3.41 5.83
N SER A 140 3.58 4.53 6.04
CA SER A 140 3.17 5.52 7.04
C SER A 140 2.17 6.46 6.39
N LEU A 141 0.96 6.52 6.91
CA LEU A 141 -0.11 7.39 6.45
C LEU A 141 -0.40 8.46 7.49
N ASN A 142 -0.46 9.72 7.03
CA ASN A 142 -1.12 10.81 7.74
C ASN A 142 -2.38 11.17 6.97
N VAL A 143 -3.53 11.12 7.62
CA VAL A 143 -4.85 11.24 6.98
C VAL A 143 -5.67 12.31 7.66
N GLU A 144 -6.08 13.33 6.90
CA GLU A 144 -6.98 14.39 7.33
C GLU A 144 -8.42 14.08 6.84
N PHE A 145 -9.39 14.29 7.71
CA PHE A 145 -10.81 14.08 7.43
C PHE A 145 -11.58 15.41 7.35
N HIS A 146 -12.71 15.39 6.64
CA HIS A 146 -13.67 16.50 6.65
C HIS A 146 -14.54 16.52 7.92
N LYS A 147 -14.81 15.34 8.51
CA LYS A 147 -15.61 15.19 9.71
C LYS A 147 -14.73 14.87 10.90
N GLN A 148 -15.23 15.18 12.08
CA GLN A 148 -14.61 14.73 13.34
C GLN A 148 -14.67 13.21 13.43
N HIS A 149 -13.67 12.63 14.05
CA HIS A 149 -13.53 11.19 14.25
C HIS A 149 -13.30 10.88 15.74
N ASP A 150 -13.47 9.62 16.07
CA ASP A 150 -13.11 9.02 17.35
C ASP A 150 -12.19 7.83 17.11
N LEU A 151 -11.08 7.73 17.86
CA LEU A 151 -10.08 6.68 17.63
C LEU A 151 -10.60 5.27 17.94
N ASP A 152 -11.50 5.12 18.88
CA ASP A 152 -12.07 3.80 19.20
C ASP A 152 -13.04 3.38 18.10
N GLU A 153 -13.83 4.32 17.56
CA GLU A 153 -14.65 4.07 16.38
C GLU A 153 -13.78 3.74 15.15
N VAL A 154 -12.66 4.45 14.94
CA VAL A 154 -11.69 4.15 13.88
C VAL A 154 -11.17 2.72 14.01
N ARG A 155 -10.74 2.27 15.20
CA ARG A 155 -10.27 0.90 15.44
C ARG A 155 -11.38 -0.13 15.18
N ASN A 156 -12.58 0.13 15.67
CA ASN A 156 -13.72 -0.78 15.52
C ASN A 156 -14.11 -0.96 14.05
N VAL A 157 -14.21 0.12 13.29
CA VAL A 157 -14.58 0.04 11.88
C VAL A 157 -13.49 -0.64 11.05
N LEU A 158 -12.22 -0.35 11.32
CA LEU A 158 -11.11 -1.03 10.63
C LEU A 158 -11.06 -2.52 10.96
N SER A 159 -11.30 -2.90 12.21
CA SER A 159 -11.31 -4.31 12.65
C SER A 159 -12.45 -5.13 12.04
N SER A 160 -13.55 -4.49 11.68
CA SER A 160 -14.73 -5.13 11.08
C SER A 160 -14.77 -5.05 9.54
N SER A 161 -13.82 -4.34 8.93
CA SER A 161 -13.82 -4.11 7.48
C SER A 161 -13.15 -5.23 6.70
N PRO A 162 -13.72 -5.63 5.55
CA PRO A 162 -13.11 -6.64 4.69
C PRO A 162 -11.68 -6.29 4.29
N GLY A 163 -10.80 -7.29 4.29
CA GLY A 163 -9.40 -7.14 3.91
C GLY A 163 -8.51 -6.43 4.96
N CYS A 164 -9.08 -5.88 6.03
CA CYS A 164 -8.36 -5.20 7.10
C CYS A 164 -8.13 -6.12 8.31
N LYS A 165 -6.96 -5.97 8.95
CA LYS A 165 -6.65 -6.59 10.24
C LYS A 165 -5.91 -5.61 11.13
N VAL A 166 -6.53 -5.23 12.25
CA VAL A 166 -5.92 -4.32 13.21
C VAL A 166 -5.02 -5.09 14.18
N VAL A 167 -3.77 -4.65 14.30
CA VAL A 167 -2.79 -5.09 15.29
C VAL A 167 -2.20 -3.84 15.92
N ASP A 168 -2.85 -3.30 16.95
CA ASP A 168 -2.57 -1.97 17.50
C ASP A 168 -2.55 -1.96 19.04
N ASP A 169 -1.71 -2.81 19.62
CA ASP A 169 -1.46 -2.78 21.06
C ASP A 169 -0.43 -1.70 21.41
N GLN A 170 -0.72 -0.86 22.39
CA GLN A 170 0.22 0.17 22.85
C GLN A 170 1.25 -0.42 23.83
N LYS A 171 2.00 -1.40 23.36
CA LYS A 171 3.07 -2.09 24.09
C LYS A 171 4.23 -2.43 23.14
N ASP A 172 5.36 -2.83 23.70
CA ASP A 172 6.52 -3.27 22.93
C ASP A 172 6.13 -4.44 22.02
N GLY A 173 6.40 -4.29 20.70
CA GLY A 173 6.05 -5.28 19.69
C GLY A 173 4.56 -5.37 19.35
N GLY A 174 3.69 -4.50 19.85
CA GLY A 174 2.25 -4.52 19.62
C GLY A 174 1.80 -3.95 18.27
N TYR A 175 2.58 -4.15 17.23
CA TYR A 175 2.37 -3.70 15.85
C TYR A 175 2.88 -4.74 14.87
N ILE A 176 2.45 -4.64 13.61
CA ILE A 176 2.88 -5.55 12.54
C ILE A 176 4.10 -5.00 11.79
N THR A 177 4.98 -5.90 11.38
CA THR A 177 6.16 -5.61 10.54
C THR A 177 6.09 -6.36 9.21
N PRO A 178 6.90 -6.00 8.21
CA PRO A 178 6.93 -6.72 6.92
C PRO A 178 7.14 -8.23 7.04
N VAL A 179 8.05 -8.67 7.92
CA VAL A 179 8.36 -10.09 8.11
C VAL A 179 7.15 -10.89 8.61
N GLU A 180 6.32 -10.28 9.45
CA GLU A 180 5.12 -10.93 10.00
C GLU A 180 3.95 -10.90 9.02
N ALA A 181 3.94 -9.95 8.08
CA ALA A 181 2.90 -9.79 7.06
C ALA A 181 3.18 -10.64 5.80
N GLU A 182 4.38 -11.18 5.64
CA GLU A 182 4.73 -12.08 4.55
C GLU A 182 3.82 -13.33 4.56
N ASP A 183 3.37 -13.76 3.38
CA ASP A 183 2.44 -14.88 3.18
C ASP A 183 1.04 -14.68 3.82
N LYS A 184 0.66 -13.45 4.16
CA LYS A 184 -0.68 -13.11 4.66
C LYS A 184 -1.52 -12.40 3.61
N PHE A 185 -2.82 -12.60 3.71
CA PHE A 185 -3.79 -12.05 2.74
C PHE A 185 -4.35 -10.70 3.15
N GLU A 186 -4.23 -10.34 4.44
CA GLU A 186 -4.81 -9.13 4.99
C GLU A 186 -3.92 -7.91 4.78
N THR A 187 -4.55 -6.75 4.76
CA THR A 187 -3.90 -5.45 4.99
C THR A 187 -3.90 -5.18 6.48
N PHE A 188 -2.73 -5.20 7.09
CA PHE A 188 -2.56 -4.96 8.52
C PHE A 188 -2.48 -3.48 8.84
N ILE A 189 -3.11 -3.06 9.93
CA ILE A 189 -3.15 -1.68 10.37
C ILE A 189 -2.71 -1.61 11.83
N SER A 190 -1.74 -0.74 12.10
CA SER A 190 -1.13 -0.55 13.42
C SER A 190 -0.88 0.94 13.67
N ARG A 191 -0.46 1.26 14.89
CA ARG A 191 -0.02 2.61 15.26
C ARG A 191 -1.06 3.68 14.98
N ILE A 192 -2.34 3.36 15.23
CA ILE A 192 -3.49 4.25 15.09
C ILE A 192 -3.43 5.29 16.21
N ARG A 193 -3.26 6.56 15.85
CA ARG A 193 -3.12 7.65 16.81
C ARG A 193 -3.49 8.99 16.22
N GLU A 194 -3.87 9.94 17.06
CA GLU A 194 -4.09 11.33 16.67
C GLU A 194 -2.83 11.96 16.07
N ASP A 195 -3.04 12.90 15.16
CA ASP A 195 -2.02 13.85 14.76
C ASP A 195 -2.20 15.13 15.59
N SER A 196 -1.34 15.35 16.56
CA SER A 196 -1.38 16.53 17.43
C SER A 196 -1.05 17.84 16.72
N SER A 197 -0.52 17.78 15.50
CA SER A 197 -0.11 18.95 14.70
C SER A 197 -1.19 19.43 13.74
N GLN A 198 -2.19 18.59 13.41
CA GLN A 198 -3.23 18.90 12.45
C GLN A 198 -4.61 18.42 12.95
N PRO A 199 -5.59 19.32 13.13
CA PRO A 199 -6.95 18.94 13.53
C PRO A 199 -7.58 17.93 12.56
N ASN A 200 -8.43 17.07 13.09
CA ASN A 200 -9.15 16.02 12.35
C ASN A 200 -8.24 15.10 11.54
N SER A 201 -7.07 14.80 12.08
CA SER A 201 -6.06 13.99 11.39
C SER A 201 -5.54 12.87 12.27
N ILE A 202 -5.28 11.73 11.65
CA ILE A 202 -4.69 10.57 12.32
C ILE A 202 -3.44 10.09 11.58
N ASN A 203 -2.62 9.35 12.29
CA ASN A 203 -1.50 8.61 11.73
C ASN A 203 -1.77 7.11 11.82
N LEU A 204 -1.43 6.39 10.75
CA LEU A 204 -1.55 4.94 10.64
C LEU A 204 -0.23 4.33 10.14
N TRP A 205 0.02 3.10 10.56
CA TRP A 205 1.03 2.23 9.96
C TRP A 205 0.34 1.07 9.30
N VAL A 206 0.50 0.94 7.99
CA VAL A 206 -0.14 -0.09 7.17
C VAL A 206 0.92 -1.01 6.59
N VAL A 207 0.71 -2.32 6.66
CA VAL A 207 1.61 -3.33 6.10
C VAL A 207 0.80 -4.36 5.32
N SER A 208 1.28 -4.76 4.16
CA SER A 208 0.66 -5.80 3.35
C SER A 208 1.69 -6.55 2.52
N ASP A 209 1.47 -7.83 2.28
CA ASP A 209 2.27 -8.60 1.32
C ASP A 209 2.03 -8.06 -0.09
N ASN A 210 3.06 -7.47 -0.67
CA ASN A 210 3.00 -6.81 -1.98
C ASN A 210 2.90 -7.79 -3.16
N LEU A 211 3.26 -9.05 -2.96
CA LEU A 211 3.14 -10.11 -3.97
C LEU A 211 1.77 -10.77 -3.95
N LEU A 212 1.16 -10.86 -2.76
CA LEU A 212 -0.19 -11.42 -2.56
C LEU A 212 -1.26 -10.32 -2.68
N LYS A 213 -1.65 -9.69 -1.57
CA LYS A 213 -2.71 -8.68 -1.59
C LYS A 213 -2.36 -7.50 -2.50
N GLY A 214 -1.10 -7.10 -2.54
CA GLY A 214 -0.60 -6.06 -3.43
C GLY A 214 -0.61 -6.43 -4.92
N ALA A 215 -0.80 -7.70 -5.31
CA ALA A 215 -0.70 -8.15 -6.69
C ALA A 215 -1.59 -9.37 -7.00
N ALA A 216 -1.08 -10.60 -6.78
CA ALA A 216 -1.69 -11.82 -7.24
C ALA A 216 -3.05 -12.10 -6.59
N LEU A 217 -3.15 -11.94 -5.27
CA LEU A 217 -4.41 -12.17 -4.55
C LEU A 217 -5.50 -11.20 -5.02
N ASN A 218 -5.19 -9.90 -5.15
CA ASN A 218 -6.18 -8.94 -5.65
C ASN A 218 -6.67 -9.29 -7.06
N ALA A 219 -5.80 -9.83 -7.92
CA ALA A 219 -6.21 -10.29 -9.24
C ALA A 219 -7.15 -11.52 -9.18
N VAL A 220 -6.90 -12.46 -8.25
CA VAL A 220 -7.78 -13.62 -7.99
C VAL A 220 -9.13 -13.14 -7.47
N GLU A 221 -9.16 -12.26 -6.48
CA GLU A 221 -10.40 -11.70 -5.91
C GLU A 221 -11.23 -10.92 -6.94
N ILE A 222 -10.57 -10.25 -7.90
CA ILE A 222 -11.26 -9.64 -9.05
C ILE A 222 -11.95 -10.72 -9.89
N ALA A 223 -11.27 -11.84 -10.17
CA ALA A 223 -11.85 -12.95 -10.95
C ALA A 223 -13.00 -13.61 -10.21
N GLU A 224 -12.89 -13.84 -8.91
CA GLU A 224 -13.97 -14.34 -8.05
C GLU A 224 -15.18 -13.40 -8.07
N SER A 225 -14.94 -12.10 -7.88
CA SER A 225 -16.01 -11.08 -7.93
C SER A 225 -16.73 -11.02 -9.27
N LEU A 226 -16.08 -11.36 -10.37
CA LEU A 226 -16.70 -11.45 -11.69
C LEU A 226 -17.61 -12.67 -11.82
N THR A 227 -17.23 -13.81 -11.24
CA THR A 227 -18.00 -15.04 -11.29
C THR A 227 -19.21 -15.00 -10.36
N GLU A 228 -19.04 -14.50 -9.14
CA GLU A 228 -20.11 -14.39 -8.14
C GLU A 228 -21.26 -13.46 -8.58
N LYS A 229 -20.93 -12.36 -9.26
CA LYS A 229 -21.92 -11.36 -9.70
C LYS A 229 -22.57 -11.65 -11.05
N ASP A 230 -22.31 -12.82 -11.64
CA ASP A 230 -22.87 -13.26 -12.94
C ASP A 230 -22.72 -12.19 -14.06
N PHE A 231 -21.58 -11.50 -14.08
CA PHE A 231 -21.31 -10.49 -15.12
C PHE A 231 -21.20 -11.09 -16.52
N TYR A 232 -21.01 -12.40 -16.62
CA TYR A 232 -20.96 -13.14 -17.87
C TYR A 232 -22.34 -13.59 -18.38
N GLY A 233 -23.42 -13.17 -17.67
CA GLY A 233 -24.83 -13.51 -17.91
C GLY A 233 -25.14 -14.33 -19.16
N LYS A 234 -25.81 -15.44 -18.96
CA LYS A 234 -26.34 -16.30 -20.02
C LYS A 234 -27.26 -15.54 -20.93
#